data_d6c2005c65cddd1ad4e02ec86f783e52
#
_entry.id   d6c2005c65cddd1ad4e02ec86f783e52
#
_cell.length_a   1.000
_cell.length_b   1.000
_cell.length_c   1.000
_cell.angle_alpha   90.00
_cell.angle_beta   90.00
_cell.angle_gamma   90.00
#
_symmetry.space_group_name_H-M   'P 1'
#
loop_
_entity.id
_entity.type
_entity.pdbx_description
1 polymer ?
#
loop_
_entity_poly.entity_id
_entity_poly.type
_entity_poly.pdbx_seq_one_letter_code
_entity_poly.pdbx_strand_id
1 'polypeptide(L)'
;SGENFMRVMQVNVNAMFMLTSTLLPLLKLSRDASVIFTSSSVGRKGRAYWGAYGVSKFATEGLMQTLADEVDTVAPVRSNSINPGATRTSMRAQAYPGENPLNNPTPEEIMPVYLYLMGPDSTGVNGQAFNAQ
;
A
#
# COMPACT_ATOMS: atom_id res chain seq x y z
N SER A 1 7.80 -19.38 -10.97
CA SER A 1 8.37 -20.47 -10.17
C SER A 1 8.00 -20.29 -8.71
N GLY A 2 8.04 -21.37 -7.94
CA GLY A 2 7.78 -21.33 -6.49
C GLY A 2 8.79 -20.45 -5.76
N GLU A 3 10.04 -20.46 -6.18
CA GLU A 3 11.08 -19.61 -5.61
C GLU A 3 10.78 -18.13 -5.82
N ASN A 4 10.37 -17.75 -7.03
CA ASN A 4 9.97 -16.37 -7.31
C ASN A 4 8.76 -15.95 -6.48
N PHE A 5 7.78 -16.84 -6.35
CA PHE A 5 6.61 -16.61 -5.50
C PHE A 5 7.02 -16.31 -4.05
N MET A 6 7.87 -17.16 -3.48
CA MET A 6 8.35 -16.98 -2.10
C MET A 6 9.11 -15.65 -1.92
N ARG A 7 9.95 -15.27 -2.91
CA ARG A 7 10.67 -14.00 -2.87
C ARG A 7 9.72 -12.81 -2.87
N VAL A 8 8.72 -12.81 -3.74
CA VAL A 8 7.73 -11.73 -3.81
C VAL A 8 6.96 -11.63 -2.49
N MET A 9 6.52 -12.75 -1.94
CA MET A 9 5.84 -12.77 -0.65
C MET A 9 6.73 -12.29 0.49
N GLN A 10 8.01 -12.65 0.49
CA GLN A 10 8.95 -12.19 1.50
C GLN A 10 9.12 -10.66 1.48
N VAL A 11 9.28 -10.08 0.32
CA VAL A 11 9.50 -8.64 0.17
C VAL A 11 8.21 -7.85 0.37
N ASN A 12 7.11 -8.28 -0.23
CA ASN A 12 5.88 -7.51 -0.28
C ASN A 12 4.94 -7.76 0.89
N VAL A 13 5.06 -8.89 1.59
CA VAL A 13 4.15 -9.27 2.67
C VAL A 13 4.87 -9.45 3.98
N ASN A 14 5.82 -10.37 4.07
CA ASN A 14 6.48 -10.69 5.33
C ASN A 14 7.24 -9.49 5.90
N ALA A 15 8.02 -8.81 5.07
CA ALA A 15 8.78 -7.63 5.49
C ALA A 15 7.85 -6.49 5.96
N MET A 16 6.76 -6.27 5.24
CA MET A 16 5.77 -5.26 5.59
C MET A 16 5.09 -5.58 6.94
N PHE A 17 4.69 -6.84 7.13
CA PHE A 17 4.11 -7.29 8.40
C PHE A 17 5.10 -7.11 9.56
N MET A 18 6.34 -7.56 9.40
CA MET A 18 7.36 -7.47 10.43
C MET A 18 7.67 -6.01 10.81
N LEU A 19 7.82 -5.15 9.81
CA LEU A 19 8.07 -3.73 10.03
C LEU A 19 6.90 -3.07 10.79
N THR A 20 5.69 -3.31 10.34
CA THR A 20 4.48 -2.77 10.98
C THR A 20 4.35 -3.26 12.43
N SER A 21 4.52 -4.55 12.67
CA SER A 21 4.45 -5.13 14.01
C SER A 21 5.50 -4.54 14.95
N THR A 22 6.72 -4.35 14.44
CA THR A 22 7.83 -3.78 15.21
C THR A 22 7.58 -2.32 15.59
N LEU A 23 7.00 -1.55 14.67
CA LEU A 23 6.75 -0.12 14.88
C LEU A 23 5.45 0.19 15.61
N LEU A 24 4.52 -0.75 15.67
CA LEU A 24 3.19 -0.50 16.24
C LEU A 24 3.22 0.04 17.67
N PRO A 25 4.07 -0.45 18.60
CA PRO A 25 4.16 0.13 19.93
C PRO A 25 4.54 1.63 19.92
N LEU A 26 5.44 2.04 19.02
CA LEU A 26 5.82 3.43 18.85
C LEU A 26 4.68 4.27 18.23
N LEU A 27 4.00 3.71 17.24
CA LEU A 27 2.85 4.37 16.60
C LEU A 27 1.74 4.67 17.63
N LYS A 28 1.50 3.74 18.56
CA LYS A 28 0.51 3.91 19.62
C LYS A 28 0.85 5.02 20.61
N LEU A 29 2.10 5.42 20.70
CA LEU A 29 2.56 6.55 21.53
C LEU A 29 2.38 7.89 20.85
N SER A 30 2.15 7.92 19.55
CA SER A 30 1.91 9.15 18.81
C SER A 30 0.52 9.71 19.10
N ARG A 31 0.38 11.04 18.99
CA ARG A 31 -0.94 11.69 19.08
C ARG A 31 -1.77 11.46 17.82
N ASP A 32 -1.10 11.24 16.71
CA ASP A 32 -1.72 11.03 15.40
C ASP A 32 -0.77 10.18 14.55
N ALA A 33 -1.11 8.93 14.34
CA ALA A 33 -0.30 8.00 13.57
C ALA A 33 -1.08 7.48 12.36
N SER A 34 -0.43 7.55 11.20
CA SER A 34 -1.00 7.07 9.94
C SER A 34 -0.12 5.99 9.33
N VAL A 35 -0.69 4.81 9.14
CA VAL A 35 -0.05 3.71 8.43
C VAL A 35 -0.67 3.65 7.04
N ILE A 36 0.16 3.79 6.02
CA ILE A 36 -0.26 3.79 4.63
C ILE A 36 0.39 2.60 3.92
N PHE A 37 -0.43 1.69 3.45
CA PHE A 37 0.02 0.53 2.68
C PHE A 37 -0.11 0.82 1.19
N THR A 38 1.00 0.69 0.46
CA THR A 38 0.97 0.80 -1.00
C THR A 38 0.44 -0.49 -1.59
N SER A 39 -0.71 -0.38 -2.23
CA SER A 39 -1.41 -1.47 -2.89
C SER A 39 -1.34 -1.35 -4.41
N SER A 40 -2.28 -1.95 -5.09
CA SER A 40 -2.40 -1.95 -6.55
C SER A 40 -3.84 -2.31 -6.92
N SER A 41 -4.25 -2.00 -8.14
CA SER A 41 -5.53 -2.49 -8.66
C SER A 41 -5.62 -4.02 -8.63
N VAL A 42 -4.49 -4.71 -8.83
CA VAL A 42 -4.44 -6.18 -8.76
C VAL A 42 -4.49 -6.73 -7.33
N GLY A 43 -4.45 -5.88 -6.33
CA GLY A 43 -4.74 -6.24 -4.93
C GLY A 43 -6.22 -6.19 -4.59
N ARG A 44 -7.06 -5.66 -5.48
CA ARG A 44 -8.51 -5.53 -5.30
C ARG A 44 -9.29 -6.43 -6.26
N LYS A 45 -8.69 -6.77 -7.40
CA LYS A 45 -9.25 -7.68 -8.38
C LYS A 45 -8.13 -8.51 -9.01
N GLY A 46 -8.26 -9.85 -8.94
CA GLY A 46 -7.32 -10.76 -9.58
C GLY A 46 -7.32 -10.60 -11.10
N ARG A 47 -6.13 -10.64 -11.67
CA ARG A 47 -5.93 -10.57 -13.13
C ARG A 47 -4.98 -11.67 -13.57
N ALA A 48 -5.24 -12.24 -14.74
CA ALA A 48 -4.37 -13.23 -15.34
C ALA A 48 -2.93 -12.69 -15.47
N TYR A 49 -1.96 -13.57 -15.28
CA TYR A 49 -0.52 -13.32 -15.43
C TYR A 49 0.12 -12.42 -14.36
N TRP A 50 -0.62 -11.90 -13.38
CA TRP A 50 -0.04 -11.11 -12.28
C TRP A 50 0.51 -11.97 -11.12
N GLY A 51 0.09 -13.22 -11.03
CA GLY A 51 0.68 -14.25 -10.17
C GLY A 51 1.00 -13.81 -8.76
N ALA A 52 2.25 -14.00 -8.35
CA ALA A 52 2.72 -13.69 -7.00
C ALA A 52 2.51 -12.22 -6.62
N TYR A 53 2.73 -11.29 -7.54
CA TYR A 53 2.53 -9.86 -7.27
C TYR A 53 1.07 -9.57 -6.90
N GLY A 54 0.11 -10.06 -7.69
CA GLY A 54 -1.32 -9.88 -7.39
C GLY A 54 -1.69 -10.47 -6.04
N VAL A 55 -1.26 -11.70 -5.74
CA VAL A 55 -1.50 -12.33 -4.44
C VAL A 55 -0.90 -11.50 -3.30
N SER A 56 0.32 -11.00 -3.47
CA SER A 56 0.96 -10.17 -2.45
C SER A 56 0.19 -8.87 -2.18
N LYS A 57 -0.41 -8.28 -3.20
CA LYS A 57 -1.19 -7.05 -3.04
C LYS A 57 -2.58 -7.30 -2.42
N PHE A 58 -3.18 -8.46 -2.64
CA PHE A 58 -4.34 -8.90 -1.84
C PHE A 58 -3.97 -9.05 -0.37
N ALA A 59 -2.81 -9.64 -0.08
CA ALA A 59 -2.32 -9.74 1.30
C ALA A 59 -2.08 -8.36 1.92
N THR A 60 -1.58 -7.39 1.16
CA THR A 60 -1.44 -5.98 1.58
C THR A 60 -2.79 -5.40 2.03
N GLU A 61 -3.84 -5.57 1.22
CA GLU A 61 -5.17 -5.09 1.57
C GLU A 61 -5.72 -5.81 2.81
N GLY A 62 -5.49 -7.12 2.91
CA GLY A 62 -5.89 -7.89 4.10
C GLY A 62 -5.20 -7.40 5.36
N LEU A 63 -3.90 -7.14 5.30
CA LEU A 63 -3.14 -6.62 6.44
C LEU A 63 -3.61 -5.22 6.83
N MET A 64 -3.87 -4.35 5.86
CA MET A 64 -4.41 -3.02 6.10
C MET A 64 -5.72 -3.09 6.87
N GLN A 65 -6.66 -3.92 6.43
CA GLN A 65 -7.98 -4.07 7.05
C GLN A 65 -7.88 -4.67 8.46
N THR A 66 -7.05 -5.69 8.63
CA THR A 66 -6.83 -6.32 9.94
C THR A 66 -6.27 -5.32 10.95
N LEU A 67 -5.25 -4.57 10.55
CA LEU A 67 -4.69 -3.53 11.43
C LEU A 67 -5.71 -2.45 11.74
N ALA A 68 -6.49 -2.01 10.75
CA ALA A 68 -7.52 -1.00 10.95
C ALA A 68 -8.54 -1.43 12.01
N ASP A 69 -8.98 -2.68 11.95
CA ASP A 69 -9.94 -3.22 12.92
C ASP A 69 -9.34 -3.32 14.33
N GLU A 70 -8.08 -3.75 14.42
CA GLU A 70 -7.38 -3.88 15.71
C GLU A 70 -7.16 -2.54 16.42
N VAL A 71 -6.93 -1.45 15.67
CA VAL A 71 -6.58 -0.14 16.26
C VAL A 71 -7.77 0.80 16.39
N ASP A 72 -8.92 0.46 15.84
CA ASP A 72 -10.09 1.36 15.73
C ASP A 72 -10.53 1.96 17.07
N THR A 73 -10.42 1.20 18.15
CA THR A 73 -10.90 1.62 19.48
C THR A 73 -9.80 1.84 20.50
N VAL A 74 -8.53 1.54 20.20
CA VAL A 74 -7.49 1.44 21.23
C VAL A 74 -6.33 2.41 21.08
N ALA A 75 -6.19 3.08 19.94
CA ALA A 75 -5.05 3.95 19.72
C ALA A 75 -5.35 5.02 18.65
N PRO A 76 -4.64 6.18 18.70
CA PRO A 76 -4.73 7.20 17.66
C PRO A 76 -3.95 6.79 16.40
N VAL A 77 -4.14 5.55 15.96
CA VAL A 77 -3.50 4.97 14.78
C VAL A 77 -4.60 4.68 13.75
N ARG A 78 -4.34 5.03 12.51
CA ARG A 78 -5.20 4.67 11.38
C ARG A 78 -4.43 3.91 10.34
N SER A 79 -5.12 3.01 9.66
CA SER A 79 -4.55 2.13 8.63
C SER A 79 -5.38 2.23 7.38
N ASN A 80 -4.75 2.64 6.29
CA ASN A 80 -5.41 2.80 4.99
C ASN A 80 -4.48 2.29 3.89
N SER A 81 -5.02 2.03 2.71
CA SER A 81 -4.23 1.67 1.55
C SER A 81 -4.39 2.67 0.41
N ILE A 82 -3.35 2.77 -0.41
CA ILE A 82 -3.36 3.55 -1.64
C ILE A 82 -2.98 2.66 -2.81
N ASN A 83 -3.80 2.68 -3.85
CA ASN A 83 -3.41 2.23 -5.17
C ASN A 83 -2.87 3.45 -5.92
N PRO A 84 -1.55 3.52 -6.17
CA PRO A 84 -0.96 4.68 -6.85
C PRO A 84 -1.37 4.78 -8.33
N GLY A 85 -1.80 3.67 -8.94
CA GLY A 85 -2.02 3.58 -10.36
C GLY A 85 -0.72 3.52 -11.14
N ALA A 86 -0.81 3.50 -12.47
CA ALA A 86 0.36 3.54 -13.33
C ALA A 86 1.10 4.87 -13.16
N THR A 87 2.34 4.80 -12.69
CA THR A 87 3.14 5.97 -12.33
C THR A 87 4.46 5.94 -13.10
N ARG A 88 4.94 7.09 -13.52
CA ARG A 88 6.18 7.25 -14.27
C ARG A 88 7.39 6.97 -13.39
N THR A 89 7.82 5.70 -13.38
CA THR A 89 8.96 5.19 -12.59
C THR A 89 9.81 4.25 -13.44
N SER A 90 11.03 3.99 -12.98
CA SER A 90 11.90 2.99 -13.61
C SER A 90 11.29 1.59 -13.54
N MET A 91 10.62 1.26 -12.44
CA MET A 91 9.92 -0.02 -12.30
C MET A 91 8.82 -0.18 -13.37
N ARG A 92 8.03 0.88 -13.60
CA ARG A 92 6.99 0.86 -14.64
C ARG A 92 7.60 0.70 -16.03
N ALA A 93 8.69 1.42 -16.32
CA ALA A 93 9.38 1.32 -17.59
C ALA A 93 9.94 -0.09 -17.85
N GLN A 94 10.43 -0.77 -16.82
CA GLN A 94 10.89 -2.16 -16.94
C GLN A 94 9.74 -3.13 -17.19
N ALA A 95 8.60 -2.94 -16.53
CA ALA A 95 7.42 -3.79 -16.68
C ALA A 95 6.72 -3.58 -18.03
N TYR A 96 6.74 -2.36 -18.56
CA TYR A 96 6.06 -1.97 -19.80
C TYR A 96 7.01 -1.18 -20.72
N PRO A 97 8.03 -1.83 -21.29
CA PRO A 97 9.07 -1.12 -22.08
C PRO A 97 8.53 -0.45 -23.34
N GLY A 98 7.42 -0.94 -23.89
CA GLY A 98 6.78 -0.35 -25.07
C GLY A 98 5.84 0.82 -24.78
N GLU A 99 5.58 1.13 -23.51
CA GLU A 99 4.69 2.21 -23.12
C GLU A 99 5.41 3.57 -23.18
N ASN A 100 4.70 4.61 -23.66
CA ASN A 100 5.22 5.96 -23.55
C ASN A 100 5.16 6.44 -22.09
N PRO A 101 6.30 6.71 -21.43
CA PRO A 101 6.31 7.15 -20.04
C PRO A 101 5.49 8.43 -19.78
N LEU A 102 5.37 9.29 -20.79
CA LEU A 102 4.63 10.55 -20.68
C LEU A 102 3.12 10.34 -20.53
N ASN A 103 2.61 9.13 -20.79
CA ASN A 103 1.20 8.81 -20.56
C ASN A 103 0.87 8.59 -19.09
N ASN A 104 1.88 8.44 -18.24
CA ASN A 104 1.69 8.23 -16.80
C ASN A 104 2.09 9.47 -16.01
N PRO A 105 1.37 9.80 -14.93
CA PRO A 105 1.75 10.90 -14.06
C PRO A 105 3.08 10.61 -13.36
N THR A 106 3.76 11.68 -12.97
CA THR A 106 4.97 11.59 -12.14
C THR A 106 4.61 11.20 -10.70
N PRO A 107 5.58 10.71 -9.90
CA PRO A 107 5.35 10.48 -8.47
C PRO A 107 4.81 11.73 -7.74
N GLU A 108 5.34 12.90 -8.08
CA GLU A 108 4.91 14.17 -7.48
C GLU A 108 3.44 14.49 -7.78
N GLU A 109 2.97 14.15 -8.96
CA GLU A 109 1.59 14.42 -9.38
C GLU A 109 0.56 13.56 -8.64
N ILE A 110 0.97 12.41 -8.09
CA ILE A 110 0.08 11.53 -7.34
C ILE A 110 0.15 11.73 -5.82
N MET A 111 0.94 12.69 -5.35
CA MET A 111 1.14 12.92 -3.92
C MET A 111 -0.08 13.44 -3.14
N PRO A 112 -1.07 14.13 -3.71
CA PRO A 112 -2.16 14.71 -2.91
C PRO A 112 -2.82 13.74 -1.92
N VAL A 113 -3.13 12.50 -2.35
CA VAL A 113 -3.77 11.52 -1.47
C VAL A 113 -2.82 11.05 -0.36
N TYR A 114 -1.53 10.93 -0.65
CA TYR A 114 -0.52 10.59 0.36
C TYR A 114 -0.43 11.68 1.43
N LEU A 115 -0.36 12.94 1.01
CA LEU A 115 -0.31 14.08 1.93
C LEU A 115 -1.59 14.17 2.77
N TYR A 116 -2.75 13.94 2.17
CA TYR A 116 -4.02 13.88 2.89
C TYR A 116 -4.00 12.81 3.98
N LEU A 117 -3.58 11.58 3.66
CA LEU A 117 -3.56 10.48 4.62
C LEU A 117 -2.45 10.61 5.68
N MET A 118 -1.39 11.34 5.37
CA MET A 118 -0.30 11.61 6.34
C MET A 118 -0.64 12.76 7.29
N GLY A 119 -1.54 13.63 6.90
CA GLY A 119 -1.87 14.86 7.64
C GLY A 119 -3.09 14.73 8.54
N PRO A 120 -3.37 15.79 9.34
CA PRO A 120 -4.46 15.78 10.32
C PRO A 120 -5.86 15.77 9.69
N ASP A 121 -5.99 16.16 8.41
CA ASP A 121 -7.28 16.20 7.72
C ASP A 121 -7.93 14.82 7.59
N SER A 122 -7.14 13.75 7.64
CA SER A 122 -7.60 12.37 7.58
C SER A 122 -7.78 11.71 8.96
N THR A 123 -7.74 12.48 10.03
CA THR A 123 -8.00 11.96 11.38
C THR A 123 -9.36 11.28 11.43
N GLY A 124 -9.40 10.03 11.92
CA GLY A 124 -10.61 9.22 11.93
C GLY A 124 -10.89 8.43 10.65
N VAL A 125 -10.13 8.66 9.59
CA VAL A 125 -10.23 7.88 8.35
C VAL A 125 -9.41 6.61 8.52
N ASN A 126 -10.08 5.47 8.65
CA ASN A 126 -9.45 4.20 8.99
C ASN A 126 -10.08 3.05 8.17
N GLY A 127 -9.29 2.09 7.75
CA GLY A 127 -9.76 0.92 7.01
C GLY A 127 -10.21 1.20 5.59
N GLN A 128 -9.78 2.30 4.98
CA GLN A 128 -10.22 2.71 3.66
C GLN A 128 -9.15 2.46 2.60
N ALA A 129 -9.61 2.18 1.39
CA ALA A 129 -8.77 1.97 0.22
C ALA A 129 -8.94 3.13 -0.76
N PHE A 130 -7.84 3.80 -1.08
CA PHE A 130 -7.82 4.99 -1.91
C PHE A 130 -7.16 4.72 -3.25
N ASN A 131 -7.52 5.52 -4.24
CA ASN A 131 -6.81 5.61 -5.52
C ASN A 131 -6.13 6.98 -5.61
N ALA A 132 -4.88 7.00 -6.09
CA ALA A 132 -4.14 8.24 -6.30
C ALA A 132 -4.45 8.90 -7.65
N GLN A 133 -5.08 8.16 -8.55
CA GLN A 133 -5.47 8.62 -9.88
C GLN A 133 -6.94 8.38 -10.13
#